data_6fae9340a6a391a6fa0048a10d7f6d38
#
_entry.id   6fae9340a6a391a6fa0048a10d7f6d38
#
_cell.length_a   1.000
_cell.length_b   1.000
_cell.length_c   1.000
_cell.angle_alpha   90.00
_cell.angle_beta   90.00
_cell.angle_gamma   90.00
#
_symmetry.space_group_name_H-M   'P 1'
#
loop_
_entity.id
_entity.type
_entity.pdbx_description
1 polymer ?
#
loop_
_entity_poly.entity_id
_entity_poly.type
_entity_poly.pdbx_seq_one_letter_code
_entity_poly.pdbx_strand_id
1 'polypeptide(L)'
;MVITIEIEVSEFKDLIESVALKGKYNSGDTSKNGQLSNYAWLISDSEYLHAYNADTTTICAARVPNEGIATASWIVDIEKTVKYLKAFSGEVTLLVGDYLTITQTETQTATAKVPLVSEHPHNDYIGRIVTFTNDMRSDTPSWGDELPIFGKTQFEAEIVISEDELARASSVCDVVNIARYKFNFDDEVLTMSSTKTMNETIDTNVEYTIAEGDSATVEFNGQFAKFLNGAVRLYLKDDAPVLFVTTNRLLLKAPYLNR
;
A
#
# COMPACT_ATOMS: atom_id res chain seq x y z
N MET A 1 8.74 -19.59 20.28
CA MET A 1 9.80 -18.55 20.19
C MET A 1 9.10 -17.22 20.32
N VAL A 2 9.48 -16.39 21.27
CA VAL A 2 8.90 -15.03 21.42
C VAL A 2 9.85 -14.08 20.72
N ILE A 3 9.33 -13.23 19.85
CA ILE A 3 10.10 -12.25 19.12
C ILE A 3 9.81 -10.88 19.69
N THR A 4 10.87 -10.09 19.88
CA THR A 4 10.81 -8.76 20.46
C THR A 4 11.15 -7.73 19.38
N ILE A 5 10.32 -6.68 19.26
CA ILE A 5 10.49 -5.55 18.34
C ILE A 5 10.31 -4.27 19.16
N GLU A 6 11.26 -3.35 19.07
CA GLU A 6 11.15 -2.01 19.63
C GLU A 6 10.80 -1.03 18.49
N ILE A 7 9.75 -0.22 18.68
CA ILE A 7 9.24 0.67 17.64
C ILE A 7 8.47 1.84 18.26
N GLU A 8 8.55 3.00 17.63
CA GLU A 8 7.68 4.13 17.97
C GLU A 8 6.21 3.82 17.67
N VAL A 9 5.32 4.15 18.60
CA VAL A 9 3.87 3.93 18.45
C VAL A 9 3.33 4.58 17.19
N SER A 10 3.81 5.79 16.87
CA SER A 10 3.41 6.53 15.67
C SER A 10 3.81 5.81 14.39
N GLU A 11 5.02 5.24 14.33
CA GLU A 11 5.52 4.50 13.17
C GLU A 11 4.78 3.17 12.99
N PHE A 12 4.59 2.42 14.07
CA PHE A 12 3.83 1.16 13.99
C PHE A 12 2.38 1.40 13.60
N LYS A 13 1.77 2.46 14.13
CA LYS A 13 0.40 2.84 13.76
C LYS A 13 0.32 3.25 12.29
N ASP A 14 1.22 4.12 11.80
CA ASP A 14 1.26 4.53 10.40
C ASP A 14 1.48 3.32 9.47
N LEU A 15 2.39 2.42 9.84
CA LEU A 15 2.66 1.20 9.09
C LEU A 15 1.39 0.37 8.86
N ILE A 16 0.63 0.06 9.92
CA ILE A 16 -0.58 -0.77 9.79
C ILE A 16 -1.77 -0.02 9.20
N GLU A 17 -1.91 1.29 9.45
CA GLU A 17 -2.97 2.12 8.86
C GLU A 17 -2.73 2.35 7.36
N SER A 18 -1.47 2.45 6.92
CA SER A 18 -1.11 2.64 5.51
C SER A 18 -1.55 1.49 4.60
N VAL A 19 -1.71 0.29 5.15
CA VAL A 19 -2.21 -0.88 4.41
C VAL A 19 -3.70 -1.16 4.65
N ALA A 20 -4.43 -0.28 5.35
CA ALA A 20 -5.85 -0.44 5.61
C ALA A 20 -6.68 -0.23 4.35
N LEU A 21 -7.25 -1.29 3.80
CA LEU A 21 -8.11 -1.24 2.59
C LEU A 21 -9.56 -0.86 2.90
N LYS A 22 -9.98 -0.94 4.16
CA LYS A 22 -11.32 -0.53 4.60
C LYS A 22 -11.41 0.99 4.74
N GLY A 23 -12.36 1.59 4.08
CA GLY A 23 -12.61 3.02 4.21
C GLY A 23 -13.76 3.49 3.35
N LYS A 24 -14.18 4.74 3.57
CA LYS A 24 -15.28 5.47 2.88
C LYS A 24 -15.21 5.42 1.35
N TYR A 25 -14.12 4.93 0.81
CA TYR A 25 -13.72 5.07 -0.58
C TYR A 25 -13.52 3.74 -1.31
N ASN A 26 -13.60 2.61 -0.63
CA ASN A 26 -13.79 1.33 -1.30
C ASN A 26 -15.26 1.22 -1.66
N SER A 27 -15.61 2.02 -2.67
CA SER A 27 -16.96 2.19 -3.14
C SER A 27 -17.49 0.88 -3.68
N GLY A 28 -18.60 0.43 -3.14
CA GLY A 28 -19.49 -0.51 -3.75
C GLY A 28 -19.59 -1.87 -3.10
N ASP A 29 -18.60 -2.32 -2.34
CA ASP A 29 -18.74 -3.58 -1.64
C ASP A 29 -19.09 -3.39 -0.16
N THR A 30 -20.39 -3.15 0.10
CA THR A 30 -20.99 -3.28 1.44
C THR A 30 -21.19 -4.74 1.83
N SER A 31 -20.69 -5.68 1.01
CA SER A 31 -20.76 -7.10 1.26
C SER A 31 -19.94 -7.49 2.49
N LYS A 32 -20.23 -8.67 3.03
CA LYS A 32 -19.44 -9.27 4.13
C LYS A 32 -17.95 -9.38 3.82
N ASN A 33 -17.54 -9.30 2.55
CA ASN A 33 -16.15 -9.31 2.10
C ASN A 33 -15.41 -8.02 2.47
N GLY A 34 -16.07 -6.85 2.56
CA GLY A 34 -15.44 -5.61 3.04
C GLY A 34 -14.96 -5.66 4.51
N GLN A 35 -15.39 -6.63 5.30
CA GLN A 35 -14.85 -6.87 6.64
C GLN A 35 -13.54 -7.66 6.63
N LEU A 36 -13.26 -8.42 5.56
CA LEU A 36 -12.12 -9.32 5.47
C LEU A 36 -10.81 -8.60 5.11
N SER A 37 -10.87 -7.39 4.56
CA SER A 37 -9.69 -6.59 4.18
C SER A 37 -9.15 -5.69 5.29
N ASN A 38 -9.54 -5.92 6.54
CA ASN A 38 -9.05 -5.15 7.70
C ASN A 38 -7.93 -5.85 8.47
N TYR A 39 -7.25 -6.79 7.85
CA TYR A 39 -6.14 -7.50 8.45
C TYR A 39 -4.82 -7.06 7.80
N ALA A 40 -3.80 -6.83 8.62
CA ALA A 40 -2.44 -6.64 8.14
C ALA A 40 -1.63 -7.92 8.42
N TRP A 41 -0.99 -8.44 7.40
CA TRP A 41 0.03 -9.45 7.56
C TRP A 41 1.37 -8.76 7.74
N LEU A 42 1.94 -8.95 8.92
CA LEU A 42 3.21 -8.36 9.33
C LEU A 42 4.33 -9.40 9.16
N ILE A 43 5.44 -8.96 8.59
CA ILE A 43 6.65 -9.77 8.46
C ILE A 43 7.82 -8.91 8.92
N SER A 44 8.56 -9.38 9.92
CA SER A 44 9.84 -8.78 10.30
C SER A 44 10.99 -9.54 9.66
N ASP A 45 12.01 -8.83 9.21
CA ASP A 45 13.30 -9.37 8.82
C ASP A 45 14.43 -8.57 9.49
N SER A 46 15.67 -8.75 9.07
CA SER A 46 16.82 -8.08 9.68
C SER A 46 16.90 -6.57 9.45
N GLU A 47 16.11 -6.03 8.52
CA GLU A 47 16.21 -4.63 8.07
C GLU A 47 14.90 -3.87 8.23
N TYR A 48 13.76 -4.56 8.06
CA TYR A 48 12.45 -3.92 8.02
C TYR A 48 11.38 -4.70 8.77
N LEU A 49 10.40 -3.96 9.27
CA LEU A 49 9.08 -4.47 9.58
C LEU A 49 8.14 -4.10 8.43
N HIS A 50 7.63 -5.12 7.76
CA HIS A 50 6.71 -4.99 6.64
C HIS A 50 5.27 -5.20 7.08
N ALA A 51 4.34 -4.48 6.46
CA ALA A 51 2.91 -4.74 6.53
C ALA A 51 2.34 -4.95 5.13
N TYR A 52 1.50 -5.96 4.99
CA TYR A 52 0.83 -6.31 3.73
C TYR A 52 -0.66 -6.44 3.93
N ASN A 53 -1.43 -6.05 2.94
CA ASN A 53 -2.85 -6.31 2.88
C ASN A 53 -3.31 -6.44 1.42
N ALA A 54 -4.40 -7.16 1.19
CA ALA A 54 -4.97 -7.34 -0.13
C ALA A 54 -6.50 -7.50 -0.07
N ASP A 55 -7.16 -7.07 -1.14
CA ASP A 55 -8.51 -7.48 -1.51
C ASP A 55 -8.52 -7.97 -2.97
N THR A 56 -9.68 -8.16 -3.56
CA THR A 56 -9.81 -8.66 -4.94
C THR A 56 -9.33 -7.69 -6.01
N THR A 57 -9.11 -6.42 -5.67
CA THR A 57 -8.79 -5.34 -6.61
C THR A 57 -7.52 -4.59 -6.28
N THR A 58 -7.03 -4.76 -5.06
CA THR A 58 -5.93 -3.96 -4.52
C THR A 58 -4.98 -4.84 -3.71
N ILE A 59 -3.70 -4.66 -3.90
CA ILE A 59 -2.66 -5.18 -3.03
C ILE A 59 -1.83 -4.00 -2.56
N CYS A 60 -1.55 -3.90 -1.27
CA CYS A 60 -0.71 -2.85 -0.70
C CYS A 60 0.33 -3.43 0.25
N ALA A 61 1.48 -2.78 0.27
CA ALA A 61 2.57 -3.06 1.17
C ALA A 61 3.14 -1.75 1.71
N ALA A 62 3.63 -1.79 2.94
CA ALA A 62 4.39 -0.73 3.57
C ALA A 62 5.52 -1.33 4.40
N ARG A 63 6.58 -0.55 4.64
CA ARG A 63 7.69 -0.96 5.49
C ARG A 63 8.22 0.20 6.33
N VAL A 64 8.74 -0.13 7.49
CA VAL A 64 9.53 0.78 8.33
C VAL A 64 10.85 0.11 8.67
N PRO A 65 11.95 0.87 8.82
CA PRO A 65 13.23 0.32 9.26
C PRO A 65 13.07 -0.41 10.59
N ASN A 66 13.79 -1.49 10.75
CA ASN A 66 13.74 -2.32 11.94
C ASN A 66 15.11 -2.97 12.15
N GLU A 67 15.83 -2.60 13.21
CA GLU A 67 17.20 -3.06 13.43
C GLU A 67 17.24 -4.34 14.27
N GLY A 68 17.89 -5.36 13.70
CA GLY A 68 18.44 -6.47 14.51
C GLY A 68 17.49 -7.59 14.89
N ILE A 69 16.39 -7.85 14.17
CA ILE A 69 15.34 -8.75 14.63
C ILE A 69 15.30 -10.07 13.84
N ALA A 70 14.88 -11.11 14.56
CA ALA A 70 14.62 -12.41 13.95
C ALA A 70 13.43 -12.35 13.00
N THR A 71 13.52 -13.08 11.90
CA THR A 71 12.42 -13.21 10.94
C THR A 71 11.18 -13.80 11.62
N ALA A 72 10.08 -13.07 11.57
CA ALA A 72 8.78 -13.48 12.08
C ALA A 72 7.65 -13.06 11.15
N SER A 73 6.53 -13.76 11.26
CA SER A 73 5.33 -13.49 10.49
C SER A 73 4.10 -13.67 11.36
N TRP A 74 3.20 -12.68 11.36
CA TRP A 74 1.94 -12.72 12.11
C TRP A 74 0.88 -11.81 11.47
N ILE A 75 -0.38 -12.02 11.83
CA ILE A 75 -1.49 -11.28 11.26
C ILE A 75 -2.27 -10.60 12.39
N VAL A 76 -2.58 -9.32 12.20
CA VAL A 76 -3.34 -8.51 13.16
C VAL A 76 -4.60 -7.93 12.53
N ASP A 77 -5.63 -7.72 13.35
CA ASP A 77 -6.77 -6.87 13.03
C ASP A 77 -6.34 -5.40 13.19
N ILE A 78 -6.35 -4.65 12.08
CA ILE A 78 -5.88 -3.26 12.03
C ILE A 78 -6.68 -2.36 12.99
N GLU A 79 -8.01 -2.37 12.92
CA GLU A 79 -8.85 -1.50 13.75
C GLU A 79 -8.62 -1.78 15.25
N LYS A 80 -8.56 -3.05 15.60
CA LYS A 80 -8.36 -3.49 16.97
C LYS A 80 -6.99 -3.09 17.48
N THR A 81 -5.94 -3.32 16.68
CA THR A 81 -4.57 -2.96 17.03
C THR A 81 -4.42 -1.46 17.22
N VAL A 82 -4.91 -0.65 16.25
CA VAL A 82 -4.90 0.82 16.34
C VAL A 82 -5.66 1.32 17.56
N LYS A 83 -6.78 0.67 17.92
CA LYS A 83 -7.53 1.03 19.13
C LYS A 83 -6.69 0.85 20.40
N TYR A 84 -5.94 -0.24 20.50
CA TYR A 84 -5.05 -0.46 21.66
C TYR A 84 -3.86 0.50 21.64
N LEU A 85 -3.26 0.79 20.48
CA LEU A 85 -2.14 1.72 20.35
C LEU A 85 -2.45 3.13 20.86
N LYS A 86 -3.72 3.56 20.87
CA LYS A 86 -4.13 4.85 21.43
C LYS A 86 -3.84 5.01 22.94
N ALA A 87 -3.60 3.92 23.65
CA ALA A 87 -3.26 3.93 25.08
C ALA A 87 -1.76 4.11 25.34
N PHE A 88 -0.94 4.16 24.28
CA PHE A 88 0.52 4.22 24.37
C PHE A 88 1.04 5.48 23.66
N SER A 89 2.26 5.90 24.01
CA SER A 89 2.97 7.02 23.39
C SER A 89 4.48 6.77 23.44
N GLY A 90 5.24 7.32 22.48
CA GLY A 90 6.68 7.08 22.38
C GLY A 90 6.99 5.64 21.97
N GLU A 91 8.11 5.11 22.46
CA GLU A 91 8.57 3.78 22.13
C GLU A 91 7.82 2.68 22.88
N VAL A 92 7.52 1.59 22.19
CA VAL A 92 6.91 0.37 22.75
C VAL A 92 7.69 -0.86 22.31
N THR A 93 7.64 -1.88 23.17
CA THR A 93 8.12 -3.22 22.87
C THR A 93 6.95 -4.09 22.41
N LEU A 94 7.04 -4.65 21.22
CA LEU A 94 6.11 -5.63 20.67
C LEU A 94 6.67 -7.03 20.95
N LEU A 95 5.92 -7.87 21.63
CA LEU A 95 6.25 -9.29 21.85
C LEU A 95 5.27 -10.15 21.04
N VAL A 96 5.79 -10.88 20.06
CA VAL A 96 4.99 -11.76 19.19
C VAL A 96 5.09 -13.20 19.69
N GLY A 97 3.96 -13.77 20.09
CA GLY A 97 3.80 -15.14 20.54
C GLY A 97 2.39 -15.63 20.20
N ASP A 98 1.65 -16.17 21.16
CA ASP A 98 0.22 -16.51 20.98
C ASP A 98 -0.65 -15.26 20.82
N TYR A 99 -0.15 -14.12 21.26
CA TYR A 99 -0.74 -12.79 21.17
C TYR A 99 0.33 -11.80 20.74
N LEU A 100 -0.07 -10.69 20.10
CA LEU A 100 0.76 -9.50 20.06
C LEU A 100 0.63 -8.78 21.39
N THR A 101 1.69 -8.79 22.20
CA THR A 101 1.76 -8.05 23.45
C THR A 101 2.49 -6.74 23.19
N ILE A 102 1.86 -5.61 23.50
CA ILE A 102 2.40 -4.26 23.38
C ILE A 102 2.72 -3.79 24.80
N THR A 103 3.96 -3.43 25.08
CA THR A 103 4.40 -2.99 26.41
C THR A 103 5.14 -1.67 26.30
N GLN A 104 4.81 -0.75 27.19
CA GLN A 104 5.54 0.52 27.39
C GLN A 104 6.10 0.54 28.80
N THR A 105 7.38 0.87 28.96
CA THR A 105 8.08 0.83 30.25
C THR A 105 8.60 2.18 30.73
N GLU A 106 8.72 3.18 29.84
CA GLU A 106 9.47 4.42 30.16
C GLU A 106 8.76 5.39 31.11
N THR A 107 7.44 5.53 31.03
CA THR A 107 6.72 6.54 31.83
C THR A 107 5.67 5.94 32.75
N GLN A 108 4.97 4.96 32.30
CA GLN A 108 4.01 4.15 33.06
C GLN A 108 4.01 2.76 32.47
N THR A 109 4.14 1.73 33.30
CA THR A 109 4.04 0.34 32.82
C THR A 109 2.62 0.08 32.32
N ALA A 110 2.46 0.06 31.03
CA ALA A 110 1.22 -0.30 30.35
C ALA A 110 1.45 -1.53 29.49
N THR A 111 0.49 -2.45 29.48
CA THR A 111 0.55 -3.66 28.66
C THR A 111 -0.81 -3.92 28.03
N ALA A 112 -0.82 -4.17 26.73
CA ALA A 112 -1.99 -4.63 26.00
C ALA A 112 -1.70 -5.97 25.30
N LYS A 113 -2.69 -6.85 25.24
CA LYS A 113 -2.64 -8.11 24.49
C LYS A 113 -3.66 -8.07 23.37
N VAL A 114 -3.19 -8.15 22.13
CA VAL A 114 -4.01 -8.15 20.92
C VAL A 114 -4.03 -9.58 20.38
N PRO A 115 -5.20 -10.21 20.22
CA PRO A 115 -5.30 -11.53 19.62
C PRO A 115 -4.76 -11.50 18.17
N LEU A 116 -3.97 -12.49 17.83
CA LEU A 116 -3.53 -12.71 16.47
C LEU A 116 -4.63 -13.38 15.62
N VAL A 117 -4.58 -13.16 14.33
CA VAL A 117 -5.45 -13.79 13.34
C VAL A 117 -4.71 -14.99 12.75
N SER A 118 -5.37 -16.13 12.63
CA SER A 118 -4.73 -17.38 12.19
C SER A 118 -4.38 -17.38 10.71
N GLU A 119 -5.14 -16.69 9.88
CA GLU A 119 -4.99 -16.70 8.43
C GLU A 119 -5.49 -15.38 7.81
N HIS A 120 -4.77 -14.89 6.80
CA HIS A 120 -5.22 -13.75 6.00
C HIS A 120 -6.14 -14.23 4.87
N PRO A 121 -7.30 -13.58 4.63
CA PRO A 121 -8.26 -14.02 3.61
C PRO A 121 -7.69 -14.09 2.19
N HIS A 122 -6.65 -13.33 1.91
CA HIS A 122 -6.03 -13.19 0.59
C HIS A 122 -4.54 -13.59 0.59
N ASN A 123 -4.19 -14.67 1.29
CA ASN A 123 -2.81 -15.17 1.38
C ASN A 123 -2.11 -15.31 0.03
N ASP A 124 -2.81 -15.84 -0.99
CA ASP A 124 -2.24 -16.07 -2.31
C ASP A 124 -1.80 -14.77 -3.00
N TYR A 125 -2.59 -13.70 -2.84
CA TYR A 125 -2.26 -12.38 -3.39
C TYR A 125 -1.08 -11.75 -2.65
N ILE A 126 -1.10 -11.85 -1.33
CA ILE A 126 -0.01 -11.32 -0.50
C ILE A 126 1.28 -12.07 -0.76
N GLY A 127 1.25 -13.39 -0.90
CA GLY A 127 2.43 -14.19 -1.24
C GLY A 127 3.17 -13.71 -2.50
N ARG A 128 2.43 -13.28 -3.51
CA ARG A 128 3.01 -12.72 -4.74
C ARG A 128 3.70 -11.38 -4.50
N ILE A 129 3.08 -10.48 -3.71
CA ILE A 129 3.68 -9.18 -3.42
C ILE A 129 4.88 -9.31 -2.48
N VAL A 130 4.87 -10.23 -1.54
CA VAL A 130 6.03 -10.51 -0.67
C VAL A 130 7.23 -10.94 -1.51
N THR A 131 7.05 -11.80 -2.51
CA THR A 131 8.13 -12.18 -3.43
C THR A 131 8.64 -10.97 -4.19
N PHE A 132 7.75 -10.16 -4.74
CA PHE A 132 8.09 -8.96 -5.48
C PHE A 132 8.82 -7.92 -4.62
N THR A 133 8.36 -7.66 -3.39
CA THR A 133 8.99 -6.69 -2.48
C THR A 133 10.31 -7.16 -1.91
N ASN A 134 10.56 -8.47 -1.85
CA ASN A 134 11.88 -8.99 -1.48
C ASN A 134 12.96 -8.59 -2.49
N ASP A 135 12.59 -8.44 -3.75
CA ASP A 135 13.50 -7.97 -4.80
C ASP A 135 13.70 -6.44 -4.73
N MET A 136 12.83 -5.70 -3.99
CA MET A 136 12.90 -4.25 -3.77
C MET A 136 13.72 -3.83 -2.53
N ARG A 137 14.53 -4.70 -1.96
CA ARG A 137 15.26 -4.45 -0.69
C ARG A 137 16.35 -3.40 -0.74
N SER A 138 16.72 -2.89 -1.90
CA SER A 138 17.62 -1.74 -1.99
C SER A 138 16.84 -0.43 -1.84
N ASP A 139 17.46 0.59 -1.23
CA ASP A 139 16.90 1.94 -1.05
C ASP A 139 16.48 2.62 -2.36
N THR A 140 16.96 2.10 -3.45
CA THR A 140 16.46 2.30 -4.80
C THR A 140 16.04 0.96 -5.33
N PRO A 141 14.79 0.78 -5.81
CA PRO A 141 14.46 -0.38 -6.61
C PRO A 141 15.44 -0.41 -7.78
N SER A 142 16.50 -1.17 -7.65
CA SER A 142 17.43 -1.36 -8.75
C SER A 142 16.82 -2.41 -9.65
N TRP A 143 15.90 -1.98 -10.49
CA TRP A 143 15.34 -2.79 -11.54
C TRP A 143 16.37 -3.04 -12.67
N GLY A 144 17.62 -2.61 -12.47
CA GLY A 144 18.62 -2.53 -13.53
C GLY A 144 18.18 -1.56 -14.62
N ASP A 145 18.47 -1.91 -15.87
CA ASP A 145 18.02 -1.17 -17.06
C ASP A 145 16.66 -1.69 -17.58
N GLU A 146 15.97 -2.57 -16.83
CA GLU A 146 14.72 -3.19 -17.25
C GLU A 146 13.57 -2.78 -16.35
N LEU A 147 12.39 -2.57 -16.94
CA LEU A 147 11.16 -2.28 -16.23
C LEU A 147 10.71 -3.49 -15.37
N PRO A 148 10.07 -3.26 -14.22
CA PRO A 148 9.73 -4.33 -13.29
C PRO A 148 8.74 -5.33 -13.89
N ILE A 149 8.84 -6.58 -13.41
CA ILE A 149 7.92 -7.66 -13.77
C ILE A 149 7.11 -8.03 -12.53
N PHE A 150 5.79 -7.89 -12.59
CA PHE A 150 4.89 -8.40 -11.56
C PHE A 150 4.11 -9.61 -12.08
N GLY A 151 4.44 -10.79 -11.57
CA GLY A 151 3.87 -12.04 -12.04
C GLY A 151 4.26 -12.34 -13.50
N LYS A 152 3.33 -12.14 -14.44
CA LYS A 152 3.57 -12.25 -15.88
C LYS A 152 3.53 -10.90 -16.59
N THR A 153 3.30 -9.83 -15.86
CA THR A 153 3.19 -8.47 -16.39
C THR A 153 4.56 -7.81 -16.32
N GLN A 154 5.17 -7.56 -17.46
CA GLN A 154 6.27 -6.63 -17.59
C GLN A 154 5.67 -5.26 -17.90
N PHE A 155 5.98 -4.26 -17.10
CA PHE A 155 5.51 -2.90 -17.35
C PHE A 155 6.23 -2.29 -18.54
N GLU A 156 5.61 -1.31 -19.19
CA GLU A 156 6.09 -0.71 -20.45
C GLU A 156 6.47 0.76 -20.28
N ALA A 157 5.98 1.42 -19.23
CA ALA A 157 6.35 2.79 -18.89
C ALA A 157 6.63 2.95 -17.39
N GLU A 158 7.60 3.81 -17.06
CA GLU A 158 7.89 4.30 -15.72
C GLU A 158 7.81 5.82 -15.70
N ILE A 159 7.10 6.40 -14.73
CA ILE A 159 6.90 7.84 -14.60
C ILE A 159 7.09 8.22 -13.13
N VAL A 160 7.93 9.22 -12.87
CA VAL A 160 8.19 9.72 -11.51
C VAL A 160 7.42 11.02 -11.28
N ILE A 161 6.51 11.00 -10.33
CA ILE A 161 5.62 12.10 -9.97
C ILE A 161 5.94 12.55 -8.54
N SER A 162 6.02 13.87 -8.31
CA SER A 162 6.18 14.39 -6.95
C SER A 162 4.90 14.18 -6.12
N GLU A 163 5.06 14.14 -4.79
CA GLU A 163 3.92 14.00 -3.86
C GLU A 163 2.90 15.13 -4.04
N ASP A 164 3.36 16.37 -4.12
CA ASP A 164 2.50 17.55 -4.27
C ASP A 164 1.69 17.50 -5.57
N GLU A 165 2.32 17.09 -6.66
CA GLU A 165 1.66 17.01 -7.95
C GLU A 165 0.62 15.88 -8.00
N LEU A 166 0.95 14.72 -7.44
CA LEU A 166 0.00 13.62 -7.35
C LEU A 166 -1.20 13.99 -6.46
N ALA A 167 -0.95 14.69 -5.34
CA ALA A 167 -2.00 15.19 -4.46
C ALA A 167 -2.89 16.21 -5.17
N ARG A 168 -2.29 17.16 -5.94
CA ARG A 168 -3.00 18.12 -6.77
C ARG A 168 -3.89 17.43 -7.80
N ALA A 169 -3.34 16.55 -8.60
CA ALA A 169 -4.06 15.83 -9.65
C ALA A 169 -5.20 14.98 -9.07
N SER A 170 -4.93 14.29 -7.96
CA SER A 170 -5.95 13.49 -7.25
C SER A 170 -7.09 14.39 -6.74
N SER A 171 -6.78 15.55 -6.15
CA SER A 171 -7.79 16.49 -5.67
C SER A 171 -8.69 17.01 -6.79
N VAL A 172 -8.13 17.30 -7.97
CA VAL A 172 -8.91 17.70 -9.16
C VAL A 172 -9.84 16.55 -9.57
N CYS A 173 -9.31 15.35 -9.67
CA CYS A 173 -10.08 14.18 -10.05
C CYS A 173 -11.15 13.78 -9.03
N ASP A 174 -10.91 13.99 -7.73
CA ASP A 174 -11.85 13.64 -6.64
C ASP A 174 -13.11 14.49 -6.61
N VAL A 175 -13.15 15.61 -7.33
CA VAL A 175 -14.33 16.50 -7.41
C VAL A 175 -15.57 15.77 -7.93
N VAL A 176 -15.42 14.81 -8.84
CA VAL A 176 -16.56 14.03 -9.37
C VAL A 176 -17.03 12.90 -8.46
N ASN A 177 -16.48 12.78 -7.24
CA ASN A 177 -16.91 11.81 -6.21
C ASN A 177 -16.87 10.35 -6.70
N ILE A 178 -15.72 9.83 -6.96
CA ILE A 178 -15.31 8.89 -7.98
C ILE A 178 -15.56 7.42 -7.70
N ALA A 179 -15.77 6.68 -8.81
CA ALA A 179 -15.58 5.24 -8.86
C ALA A 179 -14.34 4.80 -9.67
N ARG A 180 -13.88 5.59 -10.64
CA ARG A 180 -12.87 5.16 -11.62
C ARG A 180 -11.87 6.24 -11.94
N TYR A 181 -10.59 5.86 -11.97
CA TYR A 181 -9.46 6.68 -12.44
C TYR A 181 -8.86 6.07 -13.69
N LYS A 182 -8.27 6.93 -14.52
CA LYS A 182 -7.49 6.55 -15.68
C LYS A 182 -6.20 7.35 -15.70
N PHE A 183 -5.07 6.67 -15.86
CA PHE A 183 -3.82 7.26 -16.31
C PHE A 183 -3.62 6.99 -17.78
N ASN A 184 -3.22 8.01 -18.53
CA ASN A 184 -2.85 7.91 -19.92
C ASN A 184 -1.53 8.64 -20.13
N PHE A 185 -0.52 7.89 -20.53
CA PHE A 185 0.79 8.41 -20.92
C PHE A 185 0.92 8.25 -22.42
N ASP A 186 1.02 9.34 -23.16
CA ASP A 186 1.11 9.37 -24.61
C ASP A 186 1.83 10.65 -25.07
N ASP A 187 2.74 10.54 -26.07
CA ASP A 187 3.52 11.66 -26.60
C ASP A 187 4.17 12.53 -25.50
N GLU A 188 4.79 11.91 -24.51
CA GLU A 188 5.42 12.60 -23.37
C GLU A 188 4.42 13.43 -22.51
N VAL A 189 3.13 13.18 -22.61
CA VAL A 189 2.10 13.79 -21.79
C VAL A 189 1.47 12.77 -20.89
N LEU A 190 1.51 13.01 -19.58
CA LEU A 190 0.77 12.23 -18.61
C LEU A 190 -0.54 12.94 -18.26
N THR A 191 -1.65 12.27 -18.49
CA THR A 191 -2.98 12.75 -18.12
C THR A 191 -3.58 11.82 -17.08
N MET A 192 -4.17 12.40 -16.03
CA MET A 192 -5.01 11.70 -15.08
C MET A 192 -6.46 12.15 -15.27
N SER A 193 -7.35 11.19 -15.35
CA SER A 193 -8.79 11.48 -15.44
C SER A 193 -9.59 10.63 -14.45
N SER A 194 -10.80 11.08 -14.18
CA SER A 194 -11.75 10.34 -13.39
C SER A 194 -13.15 10.41 -14.02
N THR A 195 -13.86 9.29 -13.90
CA THR A 195 -15.18 9.13 -14.51
C THR A 195 -16.15 8.55 -13.50
N LYS A 196 -17.30 9.22 -13.32
CA LYS A 196 -18.41 8.72 -12.51
C LYS A 196 -19.50 8.11 -13.39
N THR A 197 -19.85 8.83 -14.46
CA THR A 197 -20.78 8.38 -15.50
C THR A 197 -20.22 8.74 -16.87
N MET A 198 -20.83 8.25 -17.96
CA MET A 198 -20.38 8.62 -19.32
C MET A 198 -20.31 10.12 -19.59
N ASN A 199 -21.06 10.93 -18.81
CA ASN A 199 -21.19 12.37 -19.00
C ASN A 199 -20.51 13.20 -17.89
N GLU A 200 -19.95 12.57 -16.86
CA GLU A 200 -19.29 13.22 -15.75
C GLU A 200 -17.83 12.73 -15.70
N THR A 201 -17.00 13.42 -16.44
CA THR A 201 -15.56 13.14 -16.52
C THR A 201 -14.81 14.43 -16.23
N ILE A 202 -13.72 14.33 -15.51
CA ILE A 202 -12.74 15.39 -15.33
C ILE A 202 -11.35 14.83 -15.65
N ASP A 203 -10.53 15.64 -16.29
CA ASP A 203 -9.14 15.30 -16.61
C ASP A 203 -8.21 16.44 -16.23
N THR A 204 -6.96 16.10 -15.98
CA THR A 204 -5.89 17.05 -15.69
C THR A 204 -4.56 16.49 -16.18
N ASN A 205 -3.71 17.35 -16.71
CA ASN A 205 -2.32 16.99 -16.96
C ASN A 205 -1.60 16.83 -15.62
N VAL A 206 -0.67 15.90 -15.58
CA VAL A 206 0.17 15.59 -14.41
C VAL A 206 1.61 15.90 -14.78
N GLU A 207 2.23 16.80 -14.04
CA GLU A 207 3.65 17.08 -14.19
C GLU A 207 4.49 15.94 -13.61
N TYR A 208 5.57 15.60 -14.27
CA TYR A 208 6.48 14.54 -13.82
C TYR A 208 7.94 14.99 -13.97
N THR A 209 8.83 14.32 -13.25
CA THR A 209 10.26 14.62 -13.26
C THR A 209 11.04 13.71 -14.20
N ILE A 210 10.60 12.48 -14.37
CA ILE A 210 11.20 11.46 -15.24
C ILE A 210 10.05 10.69 -15.86
N ALA A 211 10.16 10.38 -17.15
CA ALA A 211 9.32 9.41 -17.83
C ALA A 211 10.17 8.60 -18.81
N GLU A 212 10.02 7.29 -18.80
CA GLU A 212 10.72 6.35 -19.65
C GLU A 212 9.75 5.27 -20.13
N GLY A 213 9.96 4.78 -21.36
CA GLY A 213 9.18 3.68 -21.94
C GLY A 213 8.11 4.12 -22.94
N ASP A 214 7.21 3.21 -23.25
CA ASP A 214 6.20 3.36 -24.30
C ASP A 214 4.91 4.02 -23.79
N SER A 215 4.07 4.49 -24.72
CA SER A 215 2.72 4.96 -24.39
C SER A 215 1.89 3.87 -23.74
N ALA A 216 1.16 4.21 -22.68
CA ALA A 216 0.33 3.25 -21.96
C ALA A 216 -0.91 3.90 -21.33
N THR A 217 -2.00 3.14 -21.28
CA THR A 217 -3.27 3.57 -20.68
C THR A 217 -3.77 2.53 -19.69
N VAL A 218 -4.10 2.95 -18.48
CA VAL A 218 -4.67 2.08 -17.45
C VAL A 218 -5.87 2.73 -16.79
N GLU A 219 -6.97 2.00 -16.69
CA GLU A 219 -8.11 2.36 -15.86
C GLU A 219 -8.20 1.44 -14.63
N PHE A 220 -8.57 1.97 -13.47
CA PHE A 220 -8.77 1.21 -12.25
C PHE A 220 -9.80 1.84 -11.33
N ASN A 221 -10.31 1.07 -10.38
CA ASN A 221 -11.30 1.51 -9.41
C ASN A 221 -10.70 1.85 -8.04
N GLY A 222 -11.37 2.76 -7.34
CA GLY A 222 -11.12 3.08 -5.93
C GLY A 222 -9.90 3.96 -5.71
N GLN A 223 -9.88 4.59 -4.57
CA GLN A 223 -8.81 5.53 -4.20
C GLN A 223 -7.45 4.87 -4.13
N PHE A 224 -6.41 5.65 -4.38
CA PHE A 224 -5.01 5.22 -4.39
C PHE A 224 -4.10 6.21 -3.65
N ALA A 225 -4.29 7.52 -3.81
CA ALA A 225 -3.37 8.53 -3.31
C ALA A 225 -3.14 8.46 -1.79
N LYS A 226 -4.15 8.11 -1.01
CA LYS A 226 -4.03 7.96 0.46
C LYS A 226 -3.07 6.87 0.93
N PHE A 227 -2.75 5.91 0.05
CA PHE A 227 -1.81 4.82 0.36
C PHE A 227 -0.35 5.21 0.09
N LEU A 228 -0.14 6.35 -0.56
CA LEU A 228 1.16 6.80 -1.03
C LEU A 228 1.68 7.95 -0.16
N ASN A 229 2.98 8.08 -0.09
CA ASN A 229 3.68 9.18 0.55
C ASN A 229 5.00 9.43 -0.18
N GLY A 230 5.41 10.69 -0.28
CA GLY A 230 6.61 11.06 -1.01
C GLY A 230 6.46 10.95 -2.53
N ALA A 231 7.59 11.03 -3.24
CA ALA A 231 7.62 10.87 -4.68
C ALA A 231 7.21 9.44 -5.08
N VAL A 232 6.42 9.34 -6.15
CA VAL A 232 5.83 8.09 -6.62
C VAL A 232 6.43 7.70 -7.97
N ARG A 233 6.90 6.48 -8.07
CA ARG A 233 7.16 5.80 -9.34
C ARG A 233 5.88 5.09 -9.77
N LEU A 234 5.33 5.51 -10.87
CA LEU A 234 4.14 4.96 -11.51
C LEU A 234 4.57 4.06 -12.66
N TYR A 235 4.15 2.81 -12.63
CA TYR A 235 4.42 1.85 -13.69
C TYR A 235 3.13 1.49 -14.41
N LEU A 236 3.14 1.63 -15.73
CA LEU A 236 1.98 1.45 -16.59
C LEU A 236 2.24 0.37 -17.66
N LYS A 237 1.15 -0.27 -18.05
CA LYS A 237 1.01 -1.12 -19.22
C LYS A 237 -0.46 -1.21 -19.60
N ASP A 238 -0.76 -1.20 -20.87
CA ASP A 238 -2.13 -1.33 -21.38
C ASP A 238 -2.83 -2.58 -20.82
N ASP A 239 -4.08 -2.41 -20.40
CA ASP A 239 -4.95 -3.48 -19.86
C ASP A 239 -4.34 -4.31 -18.71
N ALA A 240 -3.31 -3.80 -18.04
CA ALA A 240 -2.61 -4.44 -16.95
C ALA A 240 -2.87 -3.73 -15.61
N PRO A 241 -2.50 -4.35 -14.46
CA PRO A 241 -2.51 -3.65 -13.19
C PRO A 241 -1.62 -2.41 -13.21
N VAL A 242 -2.03 -1.34 -12.54
CA VAL A 242 -1.17 -0.19 -12.30
C VAL A 242 -0.40 -0.39 -11.00
N LEU A 243 0.90 -0.10 -11.03
CA LEU A 243 1.78 -0.22 -9.88
C LEU A 243 2.31 1.16 -9.48
N PHE A 244 2.14 1.49 -8.20
CA PHE A 244 2.68 2.69 -7.56
C PHE A 244 3.72 2.26 -6.53
N VAL A 245 4.89 2.86 -6.57
CA VAL A 245 6.00 2.58 -5.66
C VAL A 245 6.53 3.89 -5.08
N THR A 246 6.68 3.94 -3.78
CA THR A 246 7.40 4.99 -3.05
C THR A 246 8.58 4.36 -2.30
N THR A 247 9.34 5.15 -1.56
CA THR A 247 10.48 4.64 -0.78
C THR A 247 10.07 3.52 0.19
N ASN A 248 8.88 3.62 0.77
CA ASN A 248 8.43 2.71 1.83
C ASN A 248 7.03 2.14 1.65
N ARG A 249 6.37 2.42 0.53
CA ARG A 249 5.02 1.91 0.22
C ARG A 249 4.92 1.41 -1.22
N LEU A 250 4.05 0.44 -1.41
CA LEU A 250 3.72 -0.11 -2.70
C LEU A 250 2.21 -0.31 -2.78
N LEU A 251 1.63 0.04 -3.92
CA LEU A 251 0.22 -0.17 -4.22
C LEU A 251 0.07 -0.73 -5.63
N LEU A 252 -0.59 -1.85 -5.75
CA LEU A 252 -1.01 -2.45 -7.01
C LEU A 252 -2.53 -2.42 -7.10
N LYS A 253 -3.07 -1.85 -8.18
CA LYS A 253 -4.50 -1.82 -8.47
C LYS A 253 -4.82 -2.66 -9.69
N ALA A 254 -5.81 -3.54 -9.58
CA ALA A 254 -6.30 -4.30 -10.72
C ALA A 254 -6.89 -3.38 -11.79
N PRO A 255 -6.68 -3.68 -13.09
CA PRO A 255 -7.24 -2.89 -14.17
C PRO A 255 -8.77 -3.03 -14.21
N TYR A 256 -9.43 -1.96 -14.62
CA TYR A 256 -10.84 -2.02 -14.98
C TYR A 256 -10.95 -2.41 -16.46
N LEU A 257 -11.41 -3.62 -16.70
CA LEU A 257 -11.62 -4.14 -18.06
C LEU A 257 -13.11 -3.97 -18.43
N ASN A 258 -13.38 -3.14 -19.42
CA ASN A 258 -14.72 -3.12 -20.07
C ASN A 258 -14.89 -4.45 -20.83
N ARG A 259 -15.58 -5.39 -20.24
CA ARG A 259 -16.02 -6.64 -20.89
C ARG A 259 -17.42 -6.51 -21.43
#